data_bf3ce7a58cdb61a87777fc0f0c29b1a5
#
_entry.id   bf3ce7a58cdb61a87777fc0f0c29b1a5
#
_cell.length_a   1.000
_cell.length_b   1.000
_cell.length_c   1.000
_cell.angle_alpha   90.00
_cell.angle_beta   90.00
_cell.angle_gamma   90.00
#
_symmetry.space_group_name_H-M   'P 1'
#
loop_
_entity.id
_entity.type
_entity.pdbx_description
1 polymer ?
#
loop_
_entity_poly.entity_id
_entity_poly.type
_entity_poly.pdbx_seq_one_letter_code
_entity_poly.pdbx_strand_id
1 'polypeptide(L)'
;MNTTEQRTGAATLLAVSEIKGARVINFQNQDVGDIDELLIEPDTGEIRFAVVSVGGFLGLGSTRVAVPWMAFQIVNERGRIKYMLDATRERLEKAPRVEGKNYERLYPANAAEPIFVYWDVEWMAGA
;
A
#
# COMPACT_ATOMS: atom_id res chain seq x y z
N MET A 1 -25.49 -6.55 7.14
CA MET A 1 -24.10 -6.14 7.34
C MET A 1 -23.47 -5.86 6.00
N ASN A 2 -22.73 -4.77 5.90
CA ASN A 2 -22.17 -4.43 4.62
C ASN A 2 -20.79 -5.05 4.41
N THR A 3 -20.44 -5.22 3.14
CA THR A 3 -19.19 -5.86 2.77
C THR A 3 -17.97 -5.01 3.08
N THR A 4 -18.14 -3.70 3.23
CA THR A 4 -17.04 -2.81 3.53
C THR A 4 -16.42 -3.13 4.90
N GLU A 5 -17.25 -3.35 5.89
CA GLU A 5 -16.76 -3.71 7.22
C GLU A 5 -16.02 -5.04 7.19
N GLN A 6 -16.56 -6.00 6.45
CA GLN A 6 -15.92 -7.31 6.33
C GLN A 6 -14.59 -7.21 5.60
N ARG A 7 -14.50 -6.34 4.59
CA ARG A 7 -13.31 -6.23 3.78
C ARG A 7 -12.13 -5.69 4.57
N THR A 8 -12.35 -4.66 5.37
CA THR A 8 -11.27 -4.09 6.16
C THR A 8 -11.05 -4.80 7.47
N GLY A 9 -12.13 -5.30 8.08
CA GLY A 9 -12.04 -5.92 9.40
C GLY A 9 -11.61 -4.99 10.49
N ALA A 10 -11.36 -3.72 10.19
CA ALA A 10 -10.84 -2.78 11.18
C ALA A 10 -11.94 -2.17 12.04
N ALA A 11 -13.08 -1.81 11.43
CA ALA A 11 -14.24 -1.25 12.12
C ALA A 11 -13.89 -0.03 12.99
N THR A 12 -12.86 0.74 12.60
CA THR A 12 -12.44 1.91 13.36
C THR A 12 -11.72 2.87 12.41
N LEU A 13 -11.47 4.06 12.92
CA LEU A 13 -10.65 5.03 12.20
C LEU A 13 -9.19 4.77 12.52
N LEU A 14 -8.35 4.96 11.52
CA LEU A 14 -6.92 4.78 11.67
C LEU A 14 -6.23 6.12 11.48
N ALA A 15 -5.37 6.48 12.41
CA ALA A 15 -4.58 7.69 12.27
C ALA A 15 -3.46 7.45 11.26
N VAL A 16 -3.19 8.43 10.41
CA VAL A 16 -2.12 8.32 9.42
C VAL A 16 -0.79 8.01 10.10
N SER A 17 -0.56 8.60 11.27
CA SER A 17 0.68 8.37 12.02
C SER A 17 0.83 6.93 12.48
N GLU A 18 -0.27 6.20 12.61
CA GLU A 18 -0.20 4.79 12.97
C GLU A 18 0.09 3.91 11.75
N ILE A 19 -0.38 4.34 10.59
CA ILE A 19 -0.17 3.59 9.35
C ILE A 19 1.25 3.77 8.87
N LYS A 20 1.74 5.00 8.92
CA LYS A 20 3.09 5.31 8.47
C LYS A 20 4.10 4.64 9.39
N GLY A 21 4.99 3.85 8.80
CA GLY A 21 5.96 3.07 9.55
C GLY A 21 5.48 1.68 9.91
N ALA A 22 4.22 1.37 9.62
CA ALA A 22 3.68 0.06 9.96
C ALA A 22 4.27 -1.03 9.06
N ARG A 23 4.39 -2.20 9.63
CA ARG A 23 4.90 -3.36 8.93
C ARG A 23 3.87 -3.91 7.96
N VAL A 24 4.32 -4.32 6.78
CA VAL A 24 3.47 -5.00 5.81
C VAL A 24 3.74 -6.50 5.93
N ILE A 25 2.67 -7.25 6.08
CA ILE A 25 2.74 -8.70 6.30
C ILE A 25 2.00 -9.40 5.17
N ASN A 26 2.58 -10.46 4.64
CA ASN A 26 1.88 -11.22 3.60
C ASN A 26 1.00 -12.31 4.21
N PHE A 27 0.30 -13.06 3.36
CA PHE A 27 -0.62 -14.09 3.83
C PHE A 27 0.08 -15.31 4.42
N GLN A 28 1.39 -15.42 4.25
CA GLN A 28 2.20 -16.44 4.88
C GLN A 28 2.79 -15.94 6.20
N ASN A 29 2.30 -14.80 6.68
CA ASN A 29 2.72 -14.19 7.93
C ASN A 29 4.19 -13.77 7.92
N GLN A 30 4.69 -13.39 6.76
CA GLN A 30 6.06 -12.91 6.61
C GLN A 30 6.07 -11.38 6.54
N ASP A 31 7.07 -10.79 7.14
CA ASP A 31 7.32 -9.37 7.07
C ASP A 31 7.94 -9.06 5.71
N VAL A 32 7.24 -8.32 4.87
CA VAL A 32 7.72 -8.06 3.50
C VAL A 32 8.07 -6.61 3.24
N GLY A 33 7.84 -5.72 4.19
CA GLY A 33 8.21 -4.32 4.04
C GLY A 33 7.55 -3.43 5.07
N ASP A 34 7.73 -2.13 4.90
CA ASP A 34 7.15 -1.13 5.79
C ASP A 34 6.45 -0.06 4.99
N ILE A 35 5.34 0.44 5.49
CA ILE A 35 4.64 1.54 4.85
C ILE A 35 5.42 2.82 5.15
N ASP A 36 5.94 3.42 4.10
CA ASP A 36 6.78 4.62 4.23
C ASP A 36 5.97 5.90 4.03
N GLU A 37 4.95 5.84 3.19
CA GLU A 37 4.16 7.02 2.88
C GLU A 37 2.77 6.62 2.40
N LEU A 38 1.81 7.51 2.58
CA LEU A 38 0.48 7.36 2.00
C LEU A 38 0.23 8.52 1.06
N LEU A 39 -0.27 8.23 -0.12
CA LEU A 39 -0.53 9.24 -1.14
C LEU A 39 -2.03 9.41 -1.30
N ILE A 40 -2.49 10.62 -1.08
CA ILE A 40 -3.90 10.98 -1.07
C ILE A 40 -4.26 11.72 -2.34
N GLU A 41 -5.38 11.35 -2.93
CA GLU A 41 -5.97 12.08 -4.05
C GLU A 41 -6.68 13.30 -3.45
N PRO A 42 -6.20 14.52 -3.71
CA PRO A 42 -6.78 15.69 -3.04
C PRO A 42 -8.20 16.00 -3.45
N ASP A 43 -8.61 15.65 -4.67
CA ASP A 43 -9.97 15.94 -5.13
C ASP A 43 -11.02 15.08 -4.43
N THR A 44 -10.69 13.87 -4.06
CA THR A 44 -11.63 12.94 -3.45
C THR A 44 -11.36 12.70 -1.98
N GLY A 45 -10.14 12.97 -1.52
CA GLY A 45 -9.72 12.64 -0.17
C GLY A 45 -9.37 11.17 0.01
N GLU A 46 -9.34 10.40 -1.05
CA GLU A 46 -9.05 8.98 -0.96
C GLU A 46 -7.56 8.71 -0.95
N ILE A 47 -7.16 7.68 -0.20
CA ILE A 47 -5.80 7.18 -0.26
C ILE A 47 -5.68 6.34 -1.52
N ARG A 48 -4.77 6.73 -2.39
CA ARG A 48 -4.55 6.02 -3.66
C ARG A 48 -3.48 4.96 -3.55
N PHE A 49 -2.37 5.30 -2.92
CA PHE A 49 -1.21 4.43 -2.86
C PHE A 49 -0.62 4.44 -1.48
N ALA A 50 -0.02 3.33 -1.10
CA ALA A 50 0.97 3.29 -0.05
C ALA A 50 2.32 3.14 -0.73
N VAL A 51 3.31 3.88 -0.26
CA VAL A 51 4.69 3.68 -0.70
C VAL A 51 5.31 2.74 0.30
N VAL A 52 5.74 1.58 -0.16
CA VAL A 52 6.27 0.53 0.69
C VAL A 52 7.78 0.47 0.51
N SER A 53 8.49 0.47 1.61
CA SER A 53 9.94 0.32 1.63
C SER A 53 10.25 -1.16 1.75
N VAL A 54 11.05 -1.68 0.83
CA VAL A 54 11.31 -3.12 0.72
C VAL A 54 12.81 -3.38 0.70
N GLY A 55 13.23 -4.43 1.38
CA GLY A 55 14.63 -4.81 1.40
C GLY A 55 15.48 -3.84 2.21
N GLY A 56 16.77 -3.81 1.93
CA GLY A 56 17.66 -2.84 2.55
C GLY A 56 18.01 -3.18 3.98
N PHE A 57 18.93 -4.08 4.13
CA PHE A 57 19.48 -4.37 5.46
C PHE A 57 20.08 -3.09 6.02
N LEU A 58 19.63 -2.70 7.21
CA LEU A 58 20.05 -1.46 7.88
C LEU A 58 19.74 -0.21 7.05
N GLY A 59 18.71 -0.26 6.25
CA GLY A 59 18.31 0.88 5.44
C GLY A 59 19.15 1.10 4.20
N LEU A 60 20.13 0.25 3.96
CA LEU A 60 20.99 0.36 2.80
C LEU A 60 20.38 -0.45 1.66
N GLY A 61 20.24 0.19 0.50
CA GLY A 61 19.73 -0.49 -0.67
C GLY A 61 18.24 -0.75 -0.66
N SER A 62 17.51 -0.13 0.27
CA SER A 62 16.06 -0.29 0.29
C SER A 62 15.46 0.31 -0.96
N THR A 63 14.39 -0.32 -1.42
CA THR A 63 13.64 0.09 -2.59
C THR A 63 12.28 0.57 -2.14
N ARG A 64 11.79 1.63 -2.74
CA ARG A 64 10.44 2.15 -2.46
C ARG A 64 9.56 1.83 -3.66
N VAL A 65 8.42 1.23 -3.40
CA VAL A 65 7.50 0.83 -4.46
C VAL A 65 6.10 1.37 -4.13
N ALA A 66 5.35 1.71 -5.17
CA ALA A 66 3.99 2.17 -4.99
C ALA A 66 3.04 0.98 -5.08
N VAL A 67 2.20 0.85 -4.07
CA VAL A 67 1.21 -0.23 -4.02
C VAL A 67 -0.16 0.42 -3.88
N PRO A 68 -1.13 0.08 -4.74
CA PRO A 68 -2.47 0.62 -4.59
C PRO A 68 -3.00 0.32 -3.20
N TRP A 69 -3.59 1.33 -2.56
CA TRP A 69 -4.13 1.12 -1.22
C TRP A 69 -5.16 -0.01 -1.21
N MET A 70 -5.91 -0.14 -2.29
CA MET A 70 -6.94 -1.18 -2.40
C MET A 70 -6.38 -2.60 -2.44
N ALA A 71 -5.09 -2.75 -2.68
CA ALA A 71 -4.46 -4.07 -2.67
C ALA A 71 -4.24 -4.58 -1.24
N PHE A 72 -4.28 -3.68 -0.26
CA PHE A 72 -4.08 -4.08 1.13
C PHE A 72 -5.36 -4.61 1.72
N GLN A 73 -5.20 -5.58 2.61
CA GLN A 73 -6.27 -6.03 3.48
C GLN A 73 -5.91 -5.61 4.89
N ILE A 74 -6.76 -4.76 5.48
CA ILE A 74 -6.51 -4.24 6.81
C ILE A 74 -7.36 -5.04 7.78
N VAL A 75 -6.70 -5.69 8.71
CA VAL A 75 -7.34 -6.62 9.63
C VAL A 75 -7.15 -6.14 11.07
N ASN A 76 -8.23 -6.12 11.83
CA ASN A 76 -8.16 -5.85 13.25
C ASN A 76 -8.25 -7.18 13.98
N GLU A 77 -7.14 -7.59 14.55
CA GLU A 77 -7.07 -8.85 15.28
C GLU A 77 -6.93 -8.54 16.76
N ARG A 78 -8.04 -8.52 17.44
CA ARG A 78 -8.09 -8.25 18.88
C ARG A 78 -7.43 -6.92 19.27
N GLY A 79 -7.74 -5.87 18.50
CA GLY A 79 -7.19 -4.55 18.74
C GLY A 79 -5.86 -4.30 18.06
N ARG A 80 -5.27 -5.30 17.44
CA ARG A 80 -4.03 -5.13 16.70
C ARG A 80 -4.35 -5.03 15.21
N ILE A 81 -3.93 -3.94 14.61
CA ILE A 81 -4.18 -3.70 13.19
C ILE A 81 -3.03 -4.29 12.40
N LYS A 82 -3.38 -5.10 11.41
CA LYS A 82 -2.41 -5.69 10.50
C LYS A 82 -2.65 -5.18 9.10
N TYR A 83 -1.60 -4.81 8.43
CA TYR A 83 -1.63 -4.34 7.04
C TYR A 83 -1.10 -5.47 6.17
N MET A 84 -2.01 -6.20 5.55
CA MET A 84 -1.66 -7.41 4.83
C MET A 84 -1.70 -7.20 3.33
N LEU A 85 -0.77 -7.82 2.64
CA LEU A 85 -0.65 -7.72 1.20
C LEU A 85 -0.33 -9.09 0.64
N ASP A 86 -1.06 -9.51 -0.39
CA ASP A 86 -0.82 -10.79 -1.03
C ASP A 86 0.38 -10.68 -1.97
N ALA A 87 1.57 -10.73 -1.39
CA ALA A 87 2.80 -10.59 -2.16
C ALA A 87 3.97 -11.22 -1.43
N THR A 88 4.88 -11.78 -2.20
CA THR A 88 6.16 -12.18 -1.67
C THR A 88 7.07 -10.96 -1.63
N ARG A 89 8.15 -11.05 -0.85
CA ARG A 89 9.16 -10.00 -0.84
C ARG A 89 9.72 -9.79 -2.25
N GLU A 90 9.92 -10.86 -2.98
CA GLU A 90 10.43 -10.79 -4.35
C GLU A 90 9.48 -10.03 -5.27
N ARG A 91 8.18 -10.26 -5.13
CA ARG A 91 7.20 -9.54 -5.94
C ARG A 91 7.24 -8.06 -5.65
N LEU A 92 7.41 -7.69 -4.38
CA LEU A 92 7.55 -6.30 -4.01
C LEU A 92 8.83 -5.68 -4.57
N GLU A 93 9.93 -6.41 -4.50
CA GLU A 93 11.20 -5.90 -5.01
C GLU A 93 11.17 -5.64 -6.51
N LYS A 94 10.32 -6.35 -7.23
CA LYS A 94 10.19 -6.20 -8.69
C LYS A 94 9.07 -5.27 -9.10
N ALA A 95 8.34 -4.72 -8.13
CA ALA A 95 7.23 -3.82 -8.41
C ALA A 95 7.73 -2.47 -8.95
N PRO A 96 6.85 -1.72 -9.61
CA PRO A 96 7.21 -0.38 -10.08
C PRO A 96 7.70 0.49 -8.93
N ARG A 97 8.85 1.10 -9.13
CA ARG A 97 9.54 1.85 -8.07
C ARG A 97 9.12 3.31 -8.04
N VAL A 98 9.24 3.88 -6.85
CA VAL A 98 9.08 5.31 -6.64
C VAL A 98 10.45 5.88 -6.35
N GLU A 99 10.86 6.87 -7.14
CA GLU A 99 12.15 7.49 -6.97
C GLU A 99 12.00 8.82 -6.22
N GLY A 100 12.68 8.92 -5.09
CA GLY A 100 12.62 10.11 -4.27
C GLY A 100 11.20 10.40 -3.83
N LYS A 101 10.83 11.67 -3.82
CA LYS A 101 9.49 12.11 -3.44
C LYS A 101 8.74 12.72 -4.61
N ASN A 102 9.07 12.31 -5.82
CA ASN A 102 8.44 12.83 -7.01
C ASN A 102 7.15 12.03 -7.29
N TYR A 103 6.13 12.31 -6.50
CA TYR A 103 4.86 11.58 -6.59
C TYR A 103 3.98 12.09 -7.72
N GLU A 104 4.33 13.19 -8.34
CA GLU A 104 3.58 13.73 -9.47
C GLU A 104 3.47 12.73 -10.61
N ARG A 105 4.46 11.90 -10.76
CA ARG A 105 4.47 10.91 -11.82
C ARG A 105 3.38 9.86 -11.66
N LEU A 106 2.81 9.78 -10.47
CA LEU A 106 1.73 8.82 -10.19
C LEU A 106 0.35 9.44 -10.38
N TYR A 107 0.29 10.75 -10.59
CA TYR A 107 -0.98 11.44 -10.66
C TYR A 107 -1.73 11.22 -11.97
N PRO A 108 -1.11 11.44 -13.14
CA PRO A 108 -1.86 11.17 -14.36
C PRO A 108 -2.23 9.69 -14.41
N ALA A 109 -3.49 9.44 -14.72
CA ALA A 109 -4.02 8.09 -14.69
C ALA A 109 -3.20 7.13 -15.55
N ASN A 110 -2.78 7.58 -16.73
CA ASN A 110 -2.01 6.73 -17.62
C ASN A 110 -0.62 6.39 -17.07
N ALA A 111 -0.07 7.23 -16.21
CA ALA A 111 1.22 6.94 -15.59
C ALA A 111 1.06 5.94 -14.45
N ALA A 112 -0.10 5.94 -13.79
CA ALA A 112 -0.37 5.05 -12.68
C ALA A 112 -0.87 3.68 -13.13
N GLU A 113 -1.42 3.58 -14.33
CA GLU A 113 -2.00 2.33 -14.82
C GLU A 113 -1.07 1.12 -14.69
N PRO A 114 0.22 1.22 -15.05
CA PRO A 114 1.11 0.06 -14.91
C PRO A 114 1.21 -0.45 -13.48
N ILE A 115 1.05 0.43 -12.51
CA ILE A 115 1.10 0.03 -11.09
C ILE A 115 -0.13 -0.81 -10.76
N PHE A 116 -1.31 -0.35 -11.18
CA PHE A 116 -2.54 -1.10 -10.94
C PHE A 116 -2.53 -2.45 -11.64
N VAL A 117 -1.99 -2.48 -12.87
CA VAL A 117 -1.87 -3.73 -13.61
C VAL A 117 -0.95 -4.70 -12.88
N TYR A 118 0.18 -4.22 -12.42
CA TYR A 118 1.15 -5.06 -11.73
C TYR A 118 0.52 -5.72 -10.48
N TRP A 119 -0.29 -4.93 -9.75
CA TRP A 119 -0.89 -5.41 -8.51
C TRP A 119 -2.25 -6.06 -8.70
N ASP A 120 -2.67 -6.18 -9.98
CA ASP A 120 -3.93 -6.85 -10.31
C ASP A 120 -5.12 -6.19 -9.64
N VAL A 121 -5.08 -4.88 -9.57
CA VAL A 121 -6.15 -4.06 -9.03
C VAL A 121 -6.81 -3.32 -10.18
N GLU A 122 -8.13 -3.34 -10.20
CA GLU A 122 -8.86 -2.64 -11.24
C GLU A 122 -8.65 -1.14 -11.12
N TRP A 123 -8.21 -0.54 -12.21
CA TRP A 123 -8.02 0.89 -12.26
C TRP A 123 -9.26 1.55 -12.83
N MET A 124 -9.76 2.56 -12.12
CA MET A 124 -10.95 3.27 -12.54
C MET A 124 -10.60 4.68 -12.92
N ALA A 125 -10.63 4.97 -14.20
CA ALA A 125 -10.34 6.29 -14.72
C ALA A 125 -11.31 7.30 -14.12
N GLY A 126 -10.78 8.41 -13.66
CA GLY A 126 -11.59 9.48 -13.12
C GLY A 126 -12.15 9.21 -11.73
N ALA A 127 -11.76 8.15 -11.13
CA ALA A 127 -12.20 7.85 -9.77
C ALA A 127 -11.36 8.61 -8.76
#